data_85f6679344e318f7e699a07b26020d12
#
_entry.id   85f6679344e318f7e699a07b26020d12
#
_cell.length_a   1.000
_cell.length_b   1.000
_cell.length_c   1.000
_cell.angle_alpha   90.00
_cell.angle_beta   90.00
_cell.angle_gamma   90.00
#
_symmetry.space_group_name_H-M   'P 1'
#
loop_
_entity.id
_entity.type
_entity.pdbx_description
1 polymer ?
#
loop_
_entity_poly.entity_id
_entity_poly.type
_entity_poly.pdbx_seq_one_letter_code
_entity_poly.pdbx_strand_id
1 'polypeptide(L)'
;GQTFRESDKNTEIINNYLNINNLHFVGHVDGIEKNNFIRDAKILVNTSIHEALPISFLEALSYGTVLVSNRNPEDLTSKFGIHVGDVLGDGFDKVELYVEAIQKLMQNDSIREEKAKAGISYVKNIHNIADFTTNLRKIIIDTVKED
;
A
#
# COMPACT_ATOMS: atom_id res chain seq x y z
N GLY A 1 -7.64 9.27 -3.54
CA GLY A 1 -8.73 8.33 -3.88
C GLY A 1 -9.99 9.05 -4.32
N GLN A 2 -10.93 8.31 -4.87
CA GLN A 2 -12.27 8.84 -5.19
C GLN A 2 -13.23 8.55 -4.03
N THR A 3 -14.14 9.49 -3.75
CA THR A 3 -15.32 9.22 -2.95
C THR A 3 -16.28 8.34 -3.75
N PHE A 4 -16.81 7.28 -3.16
CA PHE A 4 -17.67 6.32 -3.86
C PHE A 4 -19.06 6.90 -4.19
N ARG A 5 -19.52 7.91 -3.46
CA ARG A 5 -20.82 8.57 -3.67
C ARG A 5 -20.70 10.04 -3.35
N GLU A 6 -21.41 10.89 -4.11
CA GLU A 6 -21.54 12.34 -3.82
C GLU A 6 -22.16 12.63 -2.44
N SER A 7 -22.97 11.67 -1.93
CA SER A 7 -23.59 11.75 -0.59
C SER A 7 -22.68 11.39 0.57
N ASP A 8 -21.42 10.95 0.30
CA ASP A 8 -20.52 10.60 1.38
C ASP A 8 -20.04 11.87 2.10
N LYS A 9 -20.28 11.93 3.39
CA LYS A 9 -19.85 13.03 4.30
C LYS A 9 -18.35 13.33 4.26
N ASN A 10 -17.57 12.48 3.58
CA ASN A 10 -16.15 12.66 3.31
C ASN A 10 -15.83 13.97 2.57
N THR A 11 -16.76 14.50 1.76
CA THR A 11 -16.58 15.79 1.08
C THR A 11 -16.51 16.94 2.09
N GLU A 12 -17.32 16.90 3.14
CA GLU A 12 -17.28 17.90 4.20
C GLU A 12 -15.97 17.83 4.99
N ILE A 13 -15.52 16.62 5.33
CA ILE A 13 -14.23 16.39 5.99
C ILE A 13 -13.08 16.90 5.11
N ILE A 14 -13.07 16.56 3.83
CA ILE A 14 -12.04 17.03 2.89
C ILE A 14 -12.02 18.56 2.83
N ASN A 15 -13.18 19.21 2.73
CA ASN A 15 -13.27 20.66 2.69
C ASN A 15 -12.68 21.33 3.94
N ASN A 16 -12.82 20.72 5.12
CA ASN A 16 -12.23 21.22 6.36
C ASN A 16 -10.70 21.18 6.35
N TYR A 17 -10.09 20.34 5.52
CA TYR A 17 -8.63 20.17 5.43
C TYR A 17 -8.00 20.80 4.19
N LEU A 18 -8.77 21.38 3.27
CA LEU A 18 -8.25 21.96 2.02
C LEU A 18 -7.25 23.09 2.22
N ASN A 19 -7.29 23.77 3.36
CA ASN A 19 -6.43 24.91 3.68
C ASN A 19 -5.21 24.54 4.55
N ILE A 20 -4.97 23.24 4.79
CA ILE A 20 -3.80 22.83 5.54
C ILE A 20 -2.57 22.85 4.63
N ASN A 21 -1.56 23.63 5.03
CA ASN A 21 -0.28 23.64 4.33
C ASN A 21 0.32 22.22 4.32
N ASN A 22 0.87 21.83 3.18
CA ASN A 22 1.48 20.51 2.95
C ASN A 22 0.48 19.35 2.81
N LEU A 23 -0.83 19.61 2.66
CA LEU A 23 -1.83 18.61 2.32
C LEU A 23 -2.37 18.89 0.91
N HIS A 24 -2.23 17.91 0.02
CA HIS A 24 -2.63 18.03 -1.38
C HIS A 24 -3.62 16.93 -1.76
N PHE A 25 -4.83 17.31 -2.16
CA PHE A 25 -5.83 16.40 -2.68
C PHE A 25 -5.69 16.31 -4.20
N VAL A 26 -5.10 15.24 -4.69
CA VAL A 26 -4.84 15.03 -6.13
C VAL A 26 -5.95 14.27 -6.85
N GLY A 27 -6.96 13.80 -6.12
CA GLY A 27 -8.07 13.05 -6.71
C GLY A 27 -7.65 11.65 -7.18
N HIS A 28 -8.26 11.22 -8.30
CA HIS A 28 -7.89 9.96 -8.95
C HIS A 28 -6.68 10.18 -9.83
N VAL A 29 -5.67 9.36 -9.66
CA VAL A 29 -4.46 9.34 -10.50
C VAL A 29 -4.17 7.92 -10.95
N ASP A 30 -3.70 7.75 -12.18
CA ASP A 30 -3.31 6.46 -12.76
C ASP A 30 -2.03 6.58 -13.60
N GLY A 31 -1.61 5.47 -14.21
CA GLY A 31 -0.49 5.43 -15.14
C GLY A 31 0.79 6.02 -14.57
N ILE A 32 1.44 6.86 -15.36
CA ILE A 32 2.75 7.46 -15.05
C ILE A 32 2.66 8.41 -13.86
N GLU A 33 1.59 9.16 -13.74
CA GLU A 33 1.41 10.11 -12.63
C GLU A 33 1.33 9.38 -11.29
N LYS A 34 0.50 8.33 -11.20
CA LYS A 34 0.44 7.46 -10.01
C LYS A 34 1.82 6.89 -9.66
N ASN A 35 2.53 6.37 -10.66
CA ASN A 35 3.85 5.79 -10.45
C ASN A 35 4.86 6.81 -9.93
N ASN A 36 4.80 8.05 -10.39
CA ASN A 36 5.65 9.13 -9.89
C ASN A 36 5.34 9.43 -8.42
N PHE A 37 4.07 9.57 -8.03
CA PHE A 37 3.69 9.76 -6.63
C PHE A 37 4.21 8.63 -5.74
N ILE A 38 4.04 7.37 -6.16
CA ILE A 38 4.47 6.22 -5.38
C ILE A 38 6.00 6.19 -5.27
N ARG A 39 6.72 6.38 -6.38
CA ARG A 39 8.19 6.36 -6.41
C ARG A 39 8.80 7.44 -5.51
N ASP A 40 8.22 8.62 -5.50
CA ASP A 40 8.75 9.77 -4.78
C ASP A 40 8.28 9.80 -3.31
N ALA A 41 7.35 8.91 -2.93
CA ALA A 41 6.86 8.79 -1.57
C ALA A 41 7.83 8.01 -0.68
N LYS A 42 7.93 8.41 0.59
CA LYS A 42 8.63 7.64 1.62
C LYS A 42 7.75 6.54 2.21
N ILE A 43 6.47 6.81 2.34
CA ILE A 43 5.49 5.95 3.00
C ILE A 43 4.20 5.94 2.18
N LEU A 44 3.65 4.76 1.91
CA LEU A 44 2.28 4.58 1.45
C LEU A 44 1.39 4.28 2.66
N VAL A 45 0.42 5.15 2.92
CA VAL A 45 -0.60 4.95 3.97
C VAL A 45 -1.87 4.41 3.31
N ASN A 46 -2.35 3.26 3.77
CA ASN A 46 -3.61 2.68 3.31
C ASN A 46 -4.55 2.47 4.50
N THR A 47 -5.77 2.99 4.38
CA THR A 47 -6.83 2.91 5.40
C THR A 47 -8.03 2.07 4.92
N SER A 48 -7.91 1.37 3.80
CA SER A 48 -8.98 0.53 3.25
C SER A 48 -9.39 -0.57 4.22
N ILE A 49 -10.71 -0.79 4.32
CA ILE A 49 -11.28 -1.82 5.21
C ILE A 49 -11.47 -3.15 4.46
N HIS A 50 -11.74 -3.11 3.16
CA HIS A 50 -12.12 -4.26 2.36
C HIS A 50 -11.19 -4.47 1.17
N GLU A 51 -9.99 -4.98 1.42
CA GLU A 51 -9.06 -5.37 0.37
C GLU A 51 -8.38 -6.69 0.73
N ALA A 52 -8.25 -7.58 -0.25
CA ALA A 52 -7.49 -8.83 -0.07
C ALA A 52 -5.99 -8.55 -0.14
N LEU A 53 -5.49 -8.16 -1.31
CA LEU A 53 -4.12 -7.70 -1.54
C LEU A 53 -4.16 -6.45 -2.41
N PRO A 54 -3.94 -5.25 -1.85
CA PRO A 54 -3.87 -4.04 -2.65
C PRO A 54 -2.70 -4.08 -3.63
N ILE A 55 -2.96 -3.94 -4.93
CA ILE A 55 -1.90 -3.87 -5.94
C ILE A 55 -0.94 -2.70 -5.64
N SER A 56 -1.47 -1.61 -5.10
CA SER A 56 -0.68 -0.46 -4.65
C SER A 56 0.40 -0.81 -3.63
N PHE A 57 0.23 -1.89 -2.85
CA PHE A 57 1.29 -2.35 -1.93
C PHE A 57 2.48 -2.89 -2.70
N LEU A 58 2.25 -3.74 -3.70
CA LEU A 58 3.33 -4.28 -4.54
C LEU A 58 4.01 -3.18 -5.36
N GLU A 59 3.22 -2.25 -5.89
CA GLU A 59 3.73 -1.06 -6.58
C GLU A 59 4.63 -0.23 -5.64
N ALA A 60 4.17 0.08 -4.44
CA ALA A 60 4.94 0.83 -3.45
C ALA A 60 6.26 0.12 -3.09
N LEU A 61 6.19 -1.17 -2.77
CA LEU A 61 7.37 -1.96 -2.43
C LEU A 61 8.36 -2.04 -3.59
N SER A 62 7.89 -2.08 -4.83
CA SER A 62 8.78 -2.10 -6.02
C SER A 62 9.65 -0.85 -6.14
N TYR A 63 9.17 0.28 -5.66
CA TYR A 63 9.90 1.55 -5.61
C TYR A 63 10.63 1.80 -4.28
N GLY A 64 10.49 0.92 -3.30
CA GLY A 64 11.07 1.09 -1.97
C GLY A 64 10.26 2.01 -1.04
N THR A 65 9.01 2.29 -1.39
CA THR A 65 8.06 2.99 -0.52
C THR A 65 7.54 2.03 0.53
N VAL A 66 7.74 2.34 1.82
CA VAL A 66 7.31 1.47 2.92
C VAL A 66 5.84 1.63 3.24
N LEU A 67 5.23 0.64 3.92
CA LEU A 67 3.80 0.56 4.14
C LEU A 67 3.40 0.98 5.56
N VAL A 68 2.29 1.69 5.70
CA VAL A 68 1.54 1.85 6.95
C VAL A 68 0.08 1.53 6.67
N SER A 69 -0.46 0.48 7.27
CA SER A 69 -1.83 0.05 6.99
C SER A 69 -2.43 -0.77 8.12
N ASN A 70 -3.77 -0.79 8.17
CA ASN A 70 -4.58 -1.74 8.93
C ASN A 70 -4.76 -3.08 8.21
N ARG A 71 -4.30 -3.21 6.95
CA ARG A 71 -4.30 -4.46 6.19
C ARG A 71 -2.91 -5.08 6.22
N ASN A 72 -2.83 -6.40 6.43
CA ASN A 72 -1.56 -7.12 6.51
C ASN A 72 -1.59 -8.42 5.67
N PRO A 73 -1.94 -8.35 4.37
CA PRO A 73 -1.96 -9.53 3.52
C PRO A 73 -0.56 -10.14 3.45
N GLU A 74 -0.45 -11.46 3.61
CA GLU A 74 0.83 -12.19 3.56
C GLU A 74 1.93 -11.61 4.46
N ASP A 75 1.54 -10.89 5.51
CA ASP A 75 2.42 -10.15 6.42
C ASP A 75 3.21 -9.00 5.75
N LEU A 76 2.81 -8.54 4.58
CA LEU A 76 3.55 -7.52 3.83
C LEU A 76 3.73 -6.24 4.61
N THR A 77 2.64 -5.76 5.25
CA THR A 77 2.69 -4.50 6.00
C THR A 77 3.60 -4.61 7.23
N SER A 78 3.55 -5.71 7.95
CA SER A 78 4.43 -5.91 9.12
C SER A 78 5.88 -6.14 8.73
N LYS A 79 6.14 -6.85 7.64
CA LYS A 79 7.50 -7.08 7.13
C LYS A 79 8.13 -5.80 6.56
N PHE A 80 7.41 -5.07 5.73
CA PHE A 80 7.95 -3.96 4.94
C PHE A 80 7.40 -2.58 5.35
N GLY A 81 6.84 -2.48 6.53
CA GLY A 81 6.25 -1.27 7.07
C GLY A 81 5.80 -1.45 8.52
N ILE A 82 4.67 -0.83 8.87
CA ILE A 82 4.04 -0.97 10.18
C ILE A 82 2.56 -1.27 10.01
N HIS A 83 2.13 -2.45 10.49
CA HIS A 83 0.73 -2.82 10.60
C HIS A 83 0.14 -2.24 11.89
N VAL A 84 -0.90 -1.42 11.76
CA VAL A 84 -1.54 -0.72 12.88
C VAL A 84 -2.66 -1.52 13.54
N GLY A 85 -2.84 -2.78 13.12
CA GLY A 85 -3.91 -3.64 13.58
C GLY A 85 -5.20 -3.46 12.79
N ASP A 86 -6.09 -4.46 12.89
CA ASP A 86 -7.35 -4.47 12.16
C ASP A 86 -8.27 -3.34 12.64
N VAL A 87 -8.99 -2.76 11.69
CA VAL A 87 -9.99 -1.72 11.94
C VAL A 87 -11.35 -2.35 12.07
N LEU A 88 -12.05 -2.00 13.14
CA LEU A 88 -13.46 -2.31 13.35
C LEU A 88 -14.25 -0.99 13.32
N GLY A 89 -15.34 -0.96 12.56
CA GLY A 89 -16.15 0.25 12.43
C GLY A 89 -15.55 1.28 11.48
N ASP A 90 -15.54 2.56 11.89
CA ASP A 90 -15.08 3.70 11.07
C ASP A 90 -13.57 3.95 11.13
N GLY A 91 -12.84 3.25 12.00
CA GLY A 91 -11.39 3.32 12.11
C GLY A 91 -10.83 4.54 12.84
N PHE A 92 -11.66 5.41 13.40
CA PHE A 92 -11.17 6.57 14.15
C PHE A 92 -10.39 6.20 15.40
N ASP A 93 -10.65 5.04 15.98
CA ASP A 93 -9.90 4.48 17.11
C ASP A 93 -8.43 4.15 16.78
N LYS A 94 -8.07 4.10 15.49
CA LYS A 94 -6.72 3.80 15.02
C LYS A 94 -5.90 5.02 14.61
N VAL A 95 -6.48 6.20 14.61
CA VAL A 95 -5.80 7.42 14.15
C VAL A 95 -4.45 7.61 14.84
N GLU A 96 -4.40 7.48 16.17
CA GLU A 96 -3.15 7.65 16.93
C GLU A 96 -2.10 6.61 16.54
N LEU A 97 -2.48 5.35 16.33
CA LEU A 97 -1.57 4.30 15.89
C LEU A 97 -0.99 4.58 14.49
N TYR A 98 -1.79 5.16 13.58
CA TYR A 98 -1.28 5.62 12.29
C TYR A 98 -0.28 6.76 12.46
N VAL A 99 -0.58 7.74 13.30
CA VAL A 99 0.32 8.87 13.57
C VAL A 99 1.65 8.38 14.14
N GLU A 100 1.62 7.51 15.15
CA GLU A 100 2.82 6.93 15.75
C GLU A 100 3.64 6.11 14.73
N ALA A 101 2.98 5.30 13.91
CA ALA A 101 3.63 4.50 12.87
C ALA A 101 4.33 5.38 11.83
N ILE A 102 3.65 6.43 11.34
CA ILE A 102 4.21 7.39 10.39
C ILE A 102 5.39 8.14 11.02
N GLN A 103 5.23 8.67 12.23
CA GLN A 103 6.31 9.38 12.93
C GLN A 103 7.53 8.49 13.13
N LYS A 104 7.36 7.25 13.56
CA LYS A 104 8.44 6.30 13.76
C LYS A 104 9.23 6.06 12.48
N LEU A 105 8.56 5.88 11.34
CA LEU A 105 9.22 5.67 10.05
C LEU A 105 9.83 6.96 9.49
N MET A 106 9.24 8.12 9.75
CA MET A 106 9.77 9.41 9.31
C MET A 106 10.99 9.85 10.10
N GLN A 107 11.07 9.51 11.39
CA GLN A 107 12.17 9.88 12.28
C GLN A 107 13.34 8.88 12.23
N ASN A 108 13.16 7.70 11.62
CA ASN A 108 14.18 6.67 11.58
C ASN A 108 14.46 6.22 10.15
N ASP A 109 15.36 6.93 9.48
CA ASP A 109 15.76 6.65 8.10
C ASP A 109 16.36 5.24 7.96
N SER A 110 17.15 4.77 8.93
CA SER A 110 17.78 3.45 8.88
C SER A 110 16.75 2.32 8.82
N ILE A 111 15.74 2.35 9.69
CA ILE A 111 14.66 1.36 9.70
C ILE A 111 13.87 1.44 8.39
N ARG A 112 13.56 2.66 7.92
CA ARG A 112 12.81 2.85 6.67
C ARG A 112 13.57 2.31 5.47
N GLU A 113 14.86 2.59 5.36
CA GLU A 113 15.69 2.11 4.26
C GLU A 113 15.90 0.59 4.29
N GLU A 114 16.07 -0.01 5.45
CA GLU A 114 16.12 -1.47 5.60
C GLU A 114 14.85 -2.12 5.06
N LYS A 115 13.68 -1.64 5.51
CA LYS A 115 12.38 -2.13 5.05
C LYS A 115 12.14 -1.88 3.55
N ALA A 116 12.58 -0.74 3.04
CA ALA A 116 12.52 -0.41 1.62
C ALA A 116 13.33 -1.39 0.76
N LYS A 117 14.58 -1.65 1.13
CA LYS A 117 15.45 -2.61 0.42
C LYS A 117 14.88 -4.03 0.45
N ALA A 118 14.35 -4.45 1.60
CA ALA A 118 13.70 -5.74 1.75
C ALA A 118 12.43 -5.85 0.89
N GLY A 119 11.62 -4.80 0.81
CA GLY A 119 10.42 -4.74 -0.03
C GLY A 119 10.74 -4.83 -1.53
N ILE A 120 11.73 -4.08 -2.02
CA ILE A 120 12.20 -4.17 -3.40
C ILE A 120 12.64 -5.61 -3.73
N SER A 121 13.43 -6.21 -2.85
CA SER A 121 13.92 -7.59 -3.04
C SER A 121 12.77 -8.60 -3.07
N TYR A 122 11.78 -8.44 -2.20
CA TYR A 122 10.61 -9.31 -2.16
C TYR A 122 9.83 -9.25 -3.49
N VAL A 123 9.47 -8.05 -3.96
CA VAL A 123 8.70 -7.90 -5.20
C VAL A 123 9.49 -8.48 -6.38
N LYS A 124 10.78 -8.19 -6.48
CA LYS A 124 11.64 -8.68 -7.56
C LYS A 124 11.73 -10.21 -7.60
N ASN A 125 11.74 -10.86 -6.44
CA ASN A 125 11.95 -12.30 -6.35
C ASN A 125 10.65 -13.10 -6.39
N ILE A 126 9.55 -12.55 -5.87
CA ILE A 126 8.28 -13.30 -5.72
C ILE A 126 7.28 -12.93 -6.83
N HIS A 127 7.25 -11.67 -7.28
CA HIS A 127 6.29 -11.18 -8.29
C HIS A 127 6.95 -10.96 -9.65
N ASN A 128 7.81 -11.89 -10.06
CA ASN A 128 8.52 -11.87 -11.32
C ASN A 128 7.66 -12.49 -12.43
N ILE A 129 7.45 -11.74 -13.50
CA ILE A 129 6.62 -12.18 -14.64
C ILE A 129 7.18 -13.43 -15.35
N ALA A 130 8.49 -13.59 -15.40
CA ALA A 130 9.11 -14.74 -16.03
C ALA A 130 8.84 -16.04 -15.25
N ASP A 131 8.96 -15.98 -13.93
CA ASP A 131 8.66 -17.10 -13.04
C ASP A 131 7.16 -17.41 -13.03
N PHE A 132 6.30 -16.39 -12.99
CA PHE A 132 4.86 -16.56 -13.14
C PHE A 132 4.50 -17.29 -14.45
N THR A 133 5.07 -16.84 -15.57
CA THR A 133 4.82 -17.44 -16.88
C THR A 133 5.30 -18.90 -16.95
N THR A 134 6.46 -19.19 -16.37
CA THR A 134 7.02 -20.54 -16.30
C THR A 134 6.17 -21.47 -15.47
N ASN A 135 5.74 -21.02 -14.28
CA ASN A 135 4.90 -21.79 -13.39
C ASN A 135 3.51 -22.03 -13.97
N LEU A 136 2.89 -21.01 -14.58
CA LEU A 136 1.60 -21.14 -15.23
C LEU A 136 1.65 -22.17 -16.39
N ARG A 137 2.68 -22.10 -17.24
CA ARG A 137 2.87 -23.08 -18.31
C ARG A 137 3.00 -24.51 -17.78
N LYS A 138 3.76 -24.69 -16.69
CA LYS A 138 3.93 -25.99 -16.05
C LYS A 138 2.58 -26.54 -15.57
N ILE A 139 1.79 -25.74 -14.83
CA ILE A 139 0.47 -26.12 -14.34
C ILE A 139 -0.43 -26.56 -15.51
N ILE A 140 -0.51 -25.75 -16.58
CA ILE A 140 -1.33 -26.08 -17.75
C ILE A 140 -0.90 -27.41 -18.39
N ILE A 141 0.40 -27.63 -18.58
CA ILE A 141 0.94 -28.85 -19.19
C ILE A 141 0.65 -30.08 -18.32
N ASP A 142 0.83 -29.97 -17.01
CA ASP A 142 0.61 -31.07 -16.07
C ASP A 142 -0.89 -31.44 -16.01
N THR A 143 -1.80 -30.45 -15.98
CA THR A 143 -3.25 -30.68 -16.00
C THR A 143 -3.74 -31.37 -17.28
N VAL A 144 -3.19 -30.97 -18.44
CA VAL A 144 -3.59 -31.58 -19.76
C VAL A 144 -3.07 -33.00 -19.94
N LYS A 145 -2.05 -33.42 -19.18
CA LYS A 145 -1.51 -34.80 -19.26
C LYS A 145 -2.23 -35.80 -18.37
N GLU A 146 -3.05 -35.33 -17.44
CA GLU A 146 -3.85 -36.18 -16.54
C GLU A 146 -5.21 -36.61 -17.14
N ASP A 147 -5.61 -36.03 -18.28
CA ASP A 147 -6.78 -36.44 -19.10
C ASP A 147 -6.34 -37.40 -20.25
#